data_6e94bd587268045833a32426d3b711da
#
_entry.id   6e94bd587268045833a32426d3b711da
#
_cell.length_a   1.000
_cell.length_b   1.000
_cell.length_c   1.000
_cell.angle_alpha   90.00
_cell.angle_beta   90.00
_cell.angle_gamma   90.00
#
_symmetry.space_group_name_H-M   'P 1'
#
loop_
_entity.id
_entity.type
_entity.pdbx_description
1 polymer ?
#
loop_
_entity_poly.entity_id
_entity_poly.type
_entity_poly.pdbx_seq_one_letter_code
_entity_poly.pdbx_strand_id
1 'polypeptide(L)'
;MNKYILKIEGMKCSMCESHINDSIRRRLPVKKVKSSHKNNETIVIMDGEISNELFHDIIDSTGYKLNDIKKEEAKKIGLFWK
;
A
#
# COMPACT_ATOMS: atom_id res chain seq x y z
N MET A 1 -6.43 0.09 14.26
CA MET A 1 -5.85 -0.36 12.99
C MET A 1 -6.01 0.74 11.95
N ASN A 2 -4.98 0.98 11.15
CA ASN A 2 -5.00 2.05 10.16
C ASN A 2 -5.01 1.48 8.75
N LYS A 3 -5.74 2.16 7.88
CA LYS A 3 -5.78 1.84 6.46
C LYS A 3 -5.12 2.98 5.68
N TYR A 4 -4.11 2.64 4.90
CA TYR A 4 -3.43 3.62 4.05
C TYR A 4 -3.75 3.30 2.60
N ILE A 5 -4.14 4.31 1.86
CA ILE A 5 -4.42 4.18 0.43
C ILE A 5 -3.33 4.96 -0.30
N LEU A 6 -2.49 4.23 -1.02
CA LEU A 6 -1.36 4.79 -1.74
C LEU A 6 -1.69 4.87 -3.22
N LYS A 7 -1.64 6.06 -3.77
CA LYS A 7 -1.80 6.25 -5.22
C LYS A 7 -0.44 6.09 -5.86
N ILE A 8 -0.29 5.03 -6.65
CA ILE A 8 0.99 4.66 -7.23
C ILE A 8 0.89 4.64 -8.74
N GLU A 9 1.80 5.38 -9.38
CA GLU A 9 1.87 5.46 -10.82
C GLU A 9 2.87 4.44 -11.35
N GLY A 10 2.54 3.83 -12.48
CA GLY A 10 3.46 2.92 -13.15
C GLY A 10 3.10 1.44 -13.05
N MET A 11 2.09 1.07 -12.26
CA MET A 11 1.62 -0.30 -12.23
C MET A 11 0.90 -0.62 -13.53
N LYS A 12 1.29 -1.69 -14.21
CA LYS A 12 0.70 -2.05 -15.50
C LYS A 12 0.10 -3.45 -15.55
N CYS A 13 0.45 -4.30 -14.59
CA CYS A 13 -0.02 -5.68 -14.60
C CYS A 13 0.04 -6.28 -13.20
N SER A 14 -0.46 -7.51 -13.06
CA SER A 14 -0.49 -8.19 -11.77
C SER A 14 0.90 -8.43 -11.18
N MET A 15 1.91 -8.56 -12.01
CA MET A 15 3.28 -8.73 -11.50
C MET A 15 3.76 -7.47 -10.78
N CYS A 16 3.36 -6.30 -11.28
CA CYS A 16 3.67 -5.04 -10.60
C CYS A 16 3.00 -4.99 -9.25
N GLU A 17 1.76 -5.45 -9.17
CA GLU A 17 1.02 -5.52 -7.90
C GLU A 17 1.77 -6.38 -6.89
N SER A 18 2.20 -7.56 -7.31
CA SER A 18 2.94 -8.47 -6.42
C SER A 18 4.25 -7.87 -5.95
N HIS A 19 4.97 -7.20 -6.84
CA HIS A 19 6.23 -6.56 -6.51
C HIS A 19 6.04 -5.51 -5.41
N ILE A 20 5.03 -4.67 -5.56
CA ILE A 20 4.75 -3.63 -4.58
C ILE A 20 4.31 -4.26 -3.25
N ASN A 21 3.42 -5.24 -3.31
CA ASN A 21 2.96 -5.93 -2.10
C ASN A 21 4.13 -6.53 -1.32
N ASP A 22 5.02 -7.21 -2.01
CA ASP A 22 6.18 -7.85 -1.38
C ASP A 22 7.13 -6.81 -0.79
N SER A 23 7.35 -5.71 -1.50
CA SER A 23 8.24 -4.65 -1.03
C SER A 23 7.73 -4.03 0.26
N ILE A 24 6.41 -3.83 0.35
CA ILE A 24 5.81 -3.28 1.55
C ILE A 24 5.89 -4.30 2.69
N ARG A 25 5.59 -5.56 2.42
CA ARG A 25 5.64 -6.61 3.46
C ARG A 25 7.03 -6.81 4.03
N ARG A 26 8.06 -6.64 3.24
CA ARG A 26 9.43 -6.79 3.72
C ARG A 26 9.84 -5.71 4.70
N ARG A 27 9.26 -4.53 4.57
CA ARG A 27 9.69 -3.37 5.33
C ARG A 27 8.76 -3.00 6.47
N LEU A 28 7.50 -3.43 6.41
CA LEU A 28 6.48 -3.06 7.39
C LEU A 28 5.71 -4.28 7.88
N PRO A 29 5.36 -4.31 9.17
CA PRO A 29 4.56 -5.40 9.73
C PRO A 29 3.08 -5.21 9.38
N VAL A 30 2.74 -5.29 8.11
CA VAL A 30 1.38 -5.06 7.65
C VAL A 30 0.50 -6.28 7.90
N LYS A 31 -0.78 -6.03 8.17
CA LYS A 31 -1.76 -7.10 8.31
C LYS A 31 -2.33 -7.50 6.96
N LYS A 32 -2.54 -6.52 6.10
CA LYS A 32 -2.95 -6.77 4.73
C LYS A 32 -2.36 -5.73 3.80
N VAL A 33 -2.06 -6.15 2.59
CA VAL A 33 -1.66 -5.24 1.53
C VAL A 33 -2.26 -5.75 0.23
N LYS A 34 -2.87 -4.86 -0.52
CA LYS A 34 -3.50 -5.20 -1.79
C LYS A 34 -3.25 -4.07 -2.78
N SER A 35 -2.74 -4.43 -3.94
CA SER A 35 -2.49 -3.47 -5.02
C SER A 35 -3.45 -3.70 -6.17
N SER A 36 -3.80 -2.62 -6.87
CA SER A 36 -4.64 -2.69 -8.06
C SER A 36 -4.02 -1.86 -9.17
N HIS A 37 -3.58 -2.51 -10.23
CA HIS A 37 -3.03 -1.80 -11.38
C HIS A 37 -4.12 -1.07 -12.17
N LYS A 38 -5.34 -1.53 -12.08
CA LYS A 38 -6.47 -0.86 -12.74
C LYS A 38 -6.77 0.49 -12.13
N ASN A 39 -6.64 0.59 -10.81
CA ASN A 39 -6.91 1.83 -10.08
C ASN A 39 -5.64 2.61 -9.74
N ASN A 40 -4.49 2.04 -9.98
CA ASN A 40 -3.18 2.59 -9.59
C ASN A 40 -3.13 2.89 -8.10
N GLU A 41 -3.62 1.95 -7.30
CA GLU A 41 -3.71 2.08 -5.85
C GLU A 41 -3.14 0.87 -5.14
N THR A 42 -2.59 1.11 -3.96
CA THR A 42 -2.22 0.04 -3.03
C THR A 42 -2.86 0.36 -1.69
N ILE A 43 -3.55 -0.61 -1.13
CA ILE A 43 -4.19 -0.46 0.18
C ILE A 43 -3.39 -1.26 1.18
N VAL A 44 -2.96 -0.60 2.27
CA VAL A 44 -2.17 -1.20 3.33
C VAL A 44 -2.94 -1.11 4.63
N ILE A 45 -3.09 -2.23 5.33
CA ILE A 45 -3.75 -2.27 6.62
C ILE A 45 -2.77 -2.76 7.67
N MET A 46 -2.56 -1.96 8.69
CA MET A 46 -1.62 -2.29 9.75
C MET A 46 -1.93 -1.54 11.04
N ASP A 47 -1.42 -2.04 12.15
CA ASP A 47 -1.47 -1.33 13.42
C ASP A 47 -0.33 -0.31 13.44
N GLY A 48 -0.58 0.83 14.08
CA GLY A 48 0.43 1.86 14.22
C GLY A 48 0.43 2.85 13.07
N GLU A 49 1.29 3.83 13.17
CA GLU A 49 1.40 4.90 12.19
C GLU A 49 2.74 4.87 11.48
N ILE A 50 2.69 5.13 10.18
CA ILE A 50 3.87 5.17 9.33
C ILE A 50 3.94 6.55 8.69
N SER A 51 5.12 7.13 8.65
CA SER A 51 5.31 8.44 8.03
C SER A 51 5.17 8.34 6.52
N ASN A 52 4.72 9.42 5.91
CA ASN A 52 4.62 9.47 4.44
C ASN A 52 5.99 9.29 3.80
N GLU A 53 7.03 9.77 4.44
CA GLU A 53 8.40 9.62 3.93
C GLU A 53 8.81 8.17 3.79
N LEU A 54 8.41 7.34 4.76
CA LEU A 54 8.75 5.92 4.71
C LEU A 54 8.03 5.24 3.54
N PHE A 55 6.77 5.57 3.30
CA PHE A 55 6.05 5.04 2.14
C PHE A 55 6.70 5.47 0.84
N HIS A 56 7.09 6.75 0.74
CA HIS A 56 7.80 7.24 -0.45
C HIS A 56 9.11 6.47 -0.67
N ASP A 57 9.85 6.23 0.40
CA ASP A 57 11.11 5.50 0.33
C ASP A 57 10.90 4.06 -0.18
N ILE A 58 9.89 3.38 0.36
CA ILE A 58 9.59 2.01 -0.06
C ILE A 58 9.19 1.96 -1.53
N ILE A 59 8.29 2.84 -1.94
CA ILE A 59 7.80 2.84 -3.31
C ILE A 59 8.88 3.29 -4.29
N ASP A 60 9.66 4.28 -3.93
CA ASP A 60 10.78 4.74 -4.78
C ASP A 60 11.77 3.62 -5.03
N SER A 61 12.01 2.77 -4.03
CA SER A 61 12.93 1.66 -4.17
C SER A 61 12.43 0.60 -5.16
N THR A 62 11.14 0.58 -5.44
CA THR A 62 10.56 -0.35 -6.42
C THR A 62 10.63 0.17 -7.85
N GLY A 63 10.96 1.44 -8.04
CA GLY A 63 10.98 2.07 -9.35
C GLY A 63 9.65 2.68 -9.76
N TYR A 64 8.63 2.60 -8.91
CA TYR A 64 7.34 3.24 -9.16
C TYR A 64 7.28 4.60 -8.47
N LYS A 65 6.23 5.34 -8.78
CA LYS A 65 6.07 6.68 -8.22
C LYS A 65 4.84 6.74 -7.32
N LEU A 66 5.04 7.20 -6.10
CA LEU A 66 3.95 7.41 -5.15
C LEU A 66 3.44 8.85 -5.29
N ASN A 67 2.20 8.98 -5.73
CA ASN A 67 1.60 10.30 -6.00
C ASN A 67 0.82 10.86 -4.82
N ASP A 68 0.17 10.01 -4.04
CA ASP A 68 -0.67 10.47 -2.94
C ASP A 68 -0.82 9.38 -1.88
N ILE A 69 -1.08 9.80 -0.65
CA ILE A 69 -1.29 8.90 0.47
C ILE A 69 -2.53 9.37 1.23
N LYS A 70 -3.49 8.46 1.41
CA LYS A 70 -4.64 8.70 2.27
C LYS A 70 -4.58 7.76 3.46
N LYS A 71 -4.96 8.27 4.62
CA LYS A 71 -5.04 7.47 5.84
C LYS A 71 -6.47 7.45 6.33
N GLU A 72 -6.99 6.26 6.60
CA GLU A 72 -8.32 6.08 7.15
C GLU A 72 -8.28 5.13 8.32
N GLU A 73 -9.25 5.22 9.22
CA GLU A 73 -9.38 4.28 10.28
C GLU A 73 -10.08 3.03 9.77
N ALA A 74 -9.52 1.87 10.09
CA ALA A 74 -10.00 0.60 9.55
C ALA A 74 -10.60 -0.30 10.64
N LYS A 75 -11.54 0.22 11.41
CA LYS A 75 -12.10 -0.48 12.56
C LYS A 75 -12.77 -1.79 12.23
N LYS A 76 -13.51 -1.84 11.16
CA LYS A 76 -14.29 -3.02 10.81
C LYS A 76 -13.84 -3.64 9.50
N ILE A 77 -12.57 -3.52 9.23
CA ILE A 77 -12.04 -3.94 7.94
C ILE A 77 -12.27 -5.41 7.65
N GLY A 78 -12.28 -6.24 8.66
CA GLY A 78 -12.51 -7.67 8.49
C GLY A 78 -13.86 -8.02 7.91
N LEU A 79 -14.85 -7.14 8.04
CA LEU A 79 -16.19 -7.36 7.49
C LEU A 79 -16.27 -7.04 6.00
N PHE A 80 -15.45 -6.15 5.52
CA PHE A 80 -15.46 -5.67 4.14
C PHE A 80 -14.31 -6.19 3.31
N TRP A 81 -13.32 -6.67 3.97
CA TRP A 81 -12.05 -7.02 3.36
C TRP A 81 -12.03 -8.49 3.00
N LYS A 82 -12.29 -8.78 1.79
CA LYS A 82 -12.36 -10.17 1.36
C LYS A 82 -11.37 -10.47 0.28
#